data_2dd94afae81517aa18fd2a4445a7ebf8
#
_entry.id   2dd94afae81517aa18fd2a4445a7ebf8
#
_cell.length_a   1.000
_cell.length_b   1.000
_cell.length_c   1.000
_cell.angle_alpha   90.00
_cell.angle_beta   90.00
_cell.angle_gamma   90.00
#
_symmetry.space_group_name_H-M   'P 1'
#
loop_
_entity.id
_entity.type
_entity.pdbx_description
1 polymer ?
#
loop_
_entity_poly.entity_id
_entity_poly.type
_entity_poly.pdbx_seq_one_letter_code
_entity_poly.pdbx_strand_id
1 'polypeptide(L)'
;MLKEKFKLIKLDLKDWHQKNSQNLPAKILTIKDKIIAFDLKGETADLMEGELEEYHELSKELSSLSTTHSSICWQQSRALWLRERDANSKFFHGVMPSRRRGNAVSCFLVDEVLIEGVNNVRDNAVFSHFSTHFKALDVMCPSIEDLQFPSLSYRKGAGLVKPFSLEEVKAAVWDCDNFKCSGPDGITFGFIKDFWEILRDDVMRFIMEFHRNGRLTKGINSTFIDLIPKVESPQRLNDFRPISLVGSMCKILAKVLANRLRLVIGSVISDSQSAFVKGRQILDGILVANEVVDDARRSKKELLLFKVDFEKAYDSINWCYLDNVMCKMGFPILWQKWIKECIGTASASVFVNGSPTAEFPLERGLRQGDLLSPFLFLLAAEGFNVLMKFVSDNLLFHDYKVGTVVPTVVSHLQFADDTLIIAEKTWANVRAMCDVLKLFEAISGLKVNFSKSQLVGFNVPASW
;
A
#
# COMPACT_ATOMS: atom_id res chain seq x y z
N MET A 1 21.68 -4.72 15.99
CA MET A 1 21.75 -6.15 16.33
C MET A 1 20.83 -7.00 15.46
N LEU A 2 19.50 -6.86 15.47
CA LEU A 2 18.59 -7.68 14.62
C LEU A 2 18.81 -7.47 13.11
N LYS A 3 19.01 -6.23 12.65
CA LYS A 3 19.38 -5.93 11.26
C LYS A 3 20.63 -6.68 10.79
N GLU A 4 21.67 -6.75 11.63
CA GLU A 4 22.89 -7.49 11.30
C GLU A 4 22.66 -9.01 11.31
N LYS A 5 21.83 -9.53 12.23
CA LYS A 5 21.40 -10.94 12.19
C LYS A 5 20.71 -11.29 10.87
N PHE A 6 19.74 -10.48 10.44
CA PHE A 6 19.05 -10.72 9.16
C PHE A 6 19.99 -10.65 7.96
N LYS A 7 20.98 -9.75 7.99
CA LYS A 7 22.00 -9.66 6.94
C LYS A 7 22.85 -10.94 6.87
N LEU A 8 23.30 -11.47 8.01
CA LEU A 8 24.06 -12.72 8.08
C LEU A 8 23.19 -13.91 7.62
N ILE A 9 21.99 -14.06 8.15
CA ILE A 9 21.04 -15.11 7.73
C ILE A 9 20.82 -15.07 6.21
N LYS A 10 20.66 -13.88 5.63
CA LYS A 10 20.48 -13.73 4.18
C LYS A 10 21.72 -14.21 3.39
N LEU A 11 22.92 -13.95 3.88
CA LEU A 11 24.15 -14.41 3.25
C LEU A 11 24.27 -15.94 3.33
N ASP A 12 24.01 -16.52 4.50
CA ASP A 12 24.07 -17.97 4.71
C ASP A 12 23.00 -18.69 3.88
N LEU A 13 21.78 -18.17 3.84
CA LEU A 13 20.70 -18.73 3.00
C LEU A 13 21.03 -18.62 1.51
N LYS A 14 21.67 -17.55 1.07
CA LYS A 14 22.09 -17.39 -0.33
C LYS A 14 23.15 -18.41 -0.70
N ASP A 15 24.14 -18.61 0.17
CA ASP A 15 25.19 -19.61 -0.01
C ASP A 15 24.62 -21.05 -0.01
N TRP A 16 23.75 -21.35 0.96
CA TRP A 16 23.03 -22.62 1.02
C TRP A 16 22.18 -22.87 -0.24
N HIS A 17 21.42 -21.85 -0.69
CA HIS A 17 20.63 -21.97 -1.92
C HIS A 17 21.51 -22.23 -3.15
N GLN A 18 22.63 -21.54 -3.24
CA GLN A 18 23.59 -21.75 -4.33
C GLN A 18 24.15 -23.19 -4.35
N LYS A 19 24.40 -23.78 -3.17
CA LYS A 19 24.92 -25.15 -3.07
C LYS A 19 23.86 -26.24 -3.28
N ASN A 20 22.63 -26.01 -2.80
CA ASN A 20 21.62 -27.08 -2.70
C ASN A 20 20.45 -26.95 -3.71
N SER A 21 20.10 -25.73 -4.16
CA SER A 21 18.91 -25.49 -4.96
C SER A 21 19.20 -25.08 -6.41
N GLN A 22 20.46 -25.05 -6.83
CA GLN A 22 20.78 -24.82 -8.24
C GLN A 22 20.34 -26.01 -9.10
N ASN A 23 19.75 -25.71 -10.25
CA ASN A 23 19.32 -26.71 -11.23
C ASN A 23 18.27 -27.72 -10.72
N LEU A 24 17.35 -27.31 -9.86
CA LEU A 24 16.25 -28.19 -9.40
C LEU A 24 15.56 -28.96 -10.54
N PRO A 25 15.18 -28.29 -11.67
CA PRO A 25 14.57 -29.00 -12.80
C PRO A 25 15.47 -30.11 -13.38
N ALA A 26 16.77 -29.88 -13.51
CA ALA A 26 17.70 -30.87 -14.02
C ALA A 26 17.88 -32.03 -13.05
N LYS A 27 17.96 -31.76 -11.73
CA LYS A 27 18.03 -32.80 -10.69
C LYS A 27 16.77 -33.67 -10.72
N ILE A 28 15.58 -33.06 -10.80
CA ILE A 28 14.32 -33.80 -10.91
C ILE A 28 14.29 -34.68 -12.16
N LEU A 29 14.79 -34.18 -13.29
CA LEU A 29 14.85 -34.96 -14.53
C LEU A 29 15.80 -36.17 -14.36
N THR A 30 17.01 -35.94 -13.84
CA THR A 30 17.98 -37.03 -13.62
C THR A 30 17.44 -38.12 -12.69
N ILE A 31 16.75 -37.76 -11.62
CA ILE A 31 16.13 -38.75 -10.72
C ILE A 31 14.98 -39.48 -11.40
N LYS A 32 14.15 -38.81 -12.20
CA LYS A 32 13.13 -39.46 -13.02
C LYS A 32 13.67 -40.45 -13.99
N ASP A 33 14.77 -40.11 -14.67
CA ASP A 33 15.43 -41.04 -15.62
C ASP A 33 15.95 -42.28 -14.91
N LYS A 34 16.50 -42.16 -13.69
CA LYS A 34 16.94 -43.30 -12.85
C LYS A 34 15.76 -44.18 -12.41
N ILE A 35 14.66 -43.56 -11.96
CA ILE A 35 13.43 -44.29 -11.58
C ILE A 35 12.88 -45.06 -12.78
N ILE A 36 12.80 -44.44 -13.96
CA ILE A 36 12.36 -45.10 -15.20
C ILE A 36 13.27 -46.30 -15.54
N ALA A 37 14.60 -46.19 -15.31
CA ALA A 37 15.51 -47.31 -15.56
C ALA A 37 15.22 -48.49 -14.60
N PHE A 38 14.89 -48.23 -13.33
CA PHE A 38 14.45 -49.27 -12.39
C PHE A 38 13.09 -49.86 -12.77
N ASP A 39 12.13 -49.04 -13.22
CA ASP A 39 10.82 -49.51 -13.68
C ASP A 39 10.99 -50.46 -14.86
N LEU A 40 11.78 -50.10 -15.89
CA LEU A 40 12.06 -50.92 -17.04
C LEU A 40 12.79 -52.25 -16.69
N LYS A 41 13.69 -52.19 -15.69
CA LYS A 41 14.37 -53.39 -15.18
C LYS A 41 13.36 -54.29 -14.47
N GLY A 42 12.49 -53.74 -13.64
CA GLY A 42 11.45 -54.46 -12.91
C GLY A 42 10.40 -55.14 -13.82
N GLU A 43 10.20 -54.67 -15.07
CA GLU A 43 9.36 -55.33 -16.04
C GLU A 43 9.97 -56.62 -16.59
N THR A 44 11.30 -56.75 -16.52
CA THR A 44 12.03 -57.87 -17.11
C THR A 44 12.64 -58.83 -16.10
N ALA A 45 12.89 -58.40 -14.89
CA ALA A 45 13.48 -59.18 -13.77
C ALA A 45 13.11 -58.59 -12.43
N ASP A 46 13.02 -59.42 -11.39
CA ASP A 46 12.83 -58.92 -9.99
C ASP A 46 14.02 -58.05 -9.57
N LEU A 47 13.73 -56.91 -8.93
CA LEU A 47 14.76 -56.06 -8.36
C LEU A 47 15.32 -56.67 -7.12
N MET A 48 16.65 -56.57 -6.93
CA MET A 48 17.30 -57.02 -5.70
C MET A 48 16.95 -56.09 -4.53
N GLU A 49 17.05 -56.56 -3.29
CA GLU A 49 16.68 -55.81 -2.08
C GLU A 49 17.36 -54.42 -2.01
N GLY A 50 18.63 -54.31 -2.33
CA GLY A 50 19.37 -53.05 -2.39
C GLY A 50 18.90 -52.09 -3.49
N GLU A 51 18.44 -52.64 -4.63
CA GLU A 51 17.86 -51.85 -5.74
C GLU A 51 16.46 -51.32 -5.39
N LEU A 52 15.72 -52.09 -4.63
CA LEU A 52 14.41 -51.68 -4.13
C LEU A 52 14.53 -50.55 -3.09
N GLU A 53 15.53 -50.63 -2.20
CA GLU A 53 15.86 -49.56 -1.28
C GLU A 53 16.24 -48.26 -2.02
N GLU A 54 17.15 -48.36 -3.00
CA GLU A 54 17.57 -47.21 -3.82
C GLU A 54 16.36 -46.60 -4.58
N TYR A 55 15.50 -47.43 -5.14
CA TYR A 55 14.25 -46.96 -5.79
C TYR A 55 13.32 -46.17 -4.84
N HIS A 56 13.16 -46.69 -3.60
CA HIS A 56 12.36 -46.00 -2.60
C HIS A 56 12.98 -44.68 -2.14
N GLU A 57 14.28 -44.58 -1.98
CA GLU A 57 14.99 -43.37 -1.65
C GLU A 57 14.87 -42.32 -2.77
N LEU A 58 15.10 -42.73 -4.03
CA LEU A 58 14.93 -41.84 -5.20
C LEU A 58 13.52 -41.36 -5.35
N SER A 59 12.53 -42.20 -5.09
CA SER A 59 11.10 -41.82 -5.14
C SER A 59 10.74 -40.76 -4.07
N LYS A 60 11.30 -40.95 -2.86
CA LYS A 60 11.13 -39.99 -1.76
C LYS A 60 11.84 -38.67 -2.07
N GLU A 61 13.06 -38.73 -2.61
CA GLU A 61 13.80 -37.53 -3.04
C GLU A 61 13.08 -36.80 -4.16
N LEU A 62 12.57 -37.51 -5.17
CA LEU A 62 11.77 -36.93 -6.26
C LEU A 62 10.53 -36.19 -5.75
N SER A 63 9.78 -36.78 -4.82
CA SER A 63 8.63 -36.19 -4.20
C SER A 63 8.99 -34.87 -3.47
N SER A 64 10.05 -34.90 -2.69
CA SER A 64 10.54 -33.73 -1.94
C SER A 64 10.98 -32.59 -2.86
N LEU A 65 11.81 -32.89 -3.87
CA LEU A 65 12.29 -31.90 -4.83
C LEU A 65 11.16 -31.33 -5.71
N SER A 66 10.20 -32.17 -6.12
CA SER A 66 9.04 -31.76 -6.91
C SER A 66 8.13 -30.84 -6.11
N THR A 67 7.90 -31.14 -4.83
CA THR A 67 7.11 -30.27 -3.92
C THR A 67 7.82 -28.93 -3.73
N THR A 68 9.13 -28.93 -3.51
CA THR A 68 9.92 -27.70 -3.39
C THR A 68 9.87 -26.86 -4.68
N HIS A 69 10.07 -27.50 -5.83
CA HIS A 69 9.98 -26.82 -7.13
C HIS A 69 8.60 -26.22 -7.39
N SER A 70 7.54 -26.98 -7.12
CA SER A 70 6.15 -26.50 -7.24
C SER A 70 5.87 -25.33 -6.32
N SER A 71 6.36 -25.36 -5.07
CA SER A 71 6.22 -24.26 -4.12
C SER A 71 6.92 -22.98 -4.61
N ILE A 72 8.14 -23.11 -5.15
CA ILE A 72 8.88 -21.96 -5.73
C ILE A 72 8.11 -21.38 -6.93
N CYS A 73 7.66 -22.23 -7.87
CA CYS A 73 6.90 -21.81 -9.03
C CYS A 73 5.59 -21.12 -8.63
N TRP A 74 4.89 -21.66 -7.64
CA TRP A 74 3.68 -21.06 -7.11
C TRP A 74 3.93 -19.67 -6.50
N GLN A 75 4.95 -19.54 -5.64
CA GLN A 75 5.32 -18.25 -5.04
C GLN A 75 5.68 -17.20 -6.10
N GLN A 76 6.44 -17.60 -7.14
CA GLN A 76 6.83 -16.71 -8.22
C GLN A 76 5.66 -16.32 -9.13
N SER A 77 4.70 -17.21 -9.35
CA SER A 77 3.51 -16.95 -10.17
C SER A 77 2.46 -16.08 -9.47
N ARG A 78 2.42 -16.10 -8.12
CA ARG A 78 1.41 -15.47 -7.27
C ARG A 78 -0.03 -15.84 -7.63
N ALA A 79 -0.25 -17.01 -8.18
CA ALA A 79 -1.56 -17.50 -8.57
C ALA A 79 -2.27 -18.14 -7.35
N LEU A 80 -3.06 -17.34 -6.61
CA LEU A 80 -3.70 -17.74 -5.34
C LEU A 80 -4.64 -18.94 -5.47
N TRP A 81 -5.37 -19.05 -6.58
CA TRP A 81 -6.37 -20.11 -6.80
C TRP A 81 -5.76 -21.50 -7.06
N LEU A 82 -4.45 -21.57 -7.32
CA LEU A 82 -3.74 -22.83 -7.56
C LEU A 82 -3.14 -23.43 -6.27
N ARG A 83 -3.32 -22.80 -5.13
CA ARG A 83 -2.81 -23.30 -3.84
C ARG A 83 -3.38 -24.66 -3.45
N GLU A 84 -4.57 -24.99 -3.94
CA GLU A 84 -5.36 -26.17 -3.51
C GLU A 84 -5.53 -27.22 -4.63
N ARG A 85 -4.99 -27.04 -5.82
CA ARG A 85 -5.16 -27.95 -6.96
C ARG A 85 -3.87 -28.16 -7.75
N ASP A 86 -3.82 -29.28 -8.45
CA ASP A 86 -2.76 -29.89 -9.24
C ASP A 86 -1.75 -28.90 -9.85
N ALA A 87 -0.46 -29.09 -9.49
CA ALA A 87 0.62 -28.21 -9.90
C ALA A 87 0.94 -28.35 -11.38
N ASN A 88 0.16 -27.73 -12.26
CA ASN A 88 0.47 -27.66 -13.68
C ASN A 88 1.68 -26.74 -13.91
N SER A 89 2.87 -27.32 -13.88
CA SER A 89 4.15 -26.62 -14.06
C SER A 89 4.21 -25.83 -15.37
N LYS A 90 3.57 -26.30 -16.46
CA LYS A 90 3.51 -25.58 -17.75
C LYS A 90 2.76 -24.27 -17.64
N PHE A 91 1.69 -24.22 -16.85
CA PHE A 91 0.94 -22.98 -16.61
C PHE A 91 1.81 -21.94 -15.89
N PHE A 92 2.49 -22.32 -14.82
CA PHE A 92 3.41 -21.41 -14.09
C PHE A 92 4.55 -20.90 -14.98
N HIS A 93 5.13 -21.78 -15.77
CA HIS A 93 6.17 -21.43 -16.75
C HIS A 93 5.67 -20.49 -17.85
N GLY A 94 4.38 -20.52 -18.18
CA GLY A 94 3.76 -19.58 -19.12
C GLY A 94 3.48 -18.21 -18.48
N VAL A 95 2.93 -18.20 -17.26
CA VAL A 95 2.53 -16.96 -16.56
C VAL A 95 3.73 -16.11 -16.15
N MET A 96 4.80 -16.71 -15.62
CA MET A 96 5.98 -15.96 -15.15
C MET A 96 6.68 -15.15 -16.25
N PRO A 97 7.04 -15.74 -17.41
CA PRO A 97 7.66 -14.98 -18.50
C PRO A 97 6.73 -13.91 -19.09
N SER A 98 5.42 -14.18 -19.16
CA SER A 98 4.44 -13.21 -19.65
C SER A 98 4.39 -11.98 -18.74
N ARG A 99 4.30 -12.18 -17.43
CA ARG A 99 4.35 -11.07 -16.45
C ARG A 99 5.69 -10.33 -16.46
N ARG A 100 6.81 -11.04 -16.56
CA ARG A 100 8.14 -10.41 -16.67
C ARG A 100 8.25 -9.54 -17.91
N ARG A 101 7.76 -10.03 -19.06
CA ARG A 101 7.73 -9.24 -20.31
C ARG A 101 6.81 -8.04 -20.23
N GLY A 102 5.62 -8.20 -19.65
CA GLY A 102 4.66 -7.11 -19.46
C GLY A 102 5.15 -6.02 -18.50
N ASN A 103 5.98 -6.38 -17.51
CA ASN A 103 6.56 -5.44 -16.55
C ASN A 103 7.97 -4.96 -16.94
N ALA A 104 8.57 -5.50 -18.01
CA ALA A 104 9.89 -5.07 -18.45
C ALA A 104 9.83 -3.69 -19.08
N VAL A 105 10.66 -2.80 -18.56
CA VAL A 105 10.78 -1.41 -19.04
C VAL A 105 11.98 -1.30 -19.97
N SER A 106 11.74 -1.01 -21.24
CA SER A 106 12.79 -0.83 -22.26
C SER A 106 13.09 0.64 -22.51
N CYS A 107 12.07 1.50 -22.45
CA CYS A 107 12.20 2.94 -22.71
C CYS A 107 11.10 3.70 -21.95
N PHE A 108 11.31 4.99 -21.76
CA PHE A 108 10.32 5.95 -21.27
C PHE A 108 10.32 7.22 -22.11
N LEU A 109 9.13 7.78 -22.27
CA LEU A 109 8.95 9.11 -22.81
C LEU A 109 8.99 10.12 -21.64
N VAL A 110 10.04 10.92 -21.57
CA VAL A 110 10.21 12.00 -20.57
C VAL A 110 10.31 13.32 -21.32
N ASP A 111 9.41 14.26 -21.05
CA ASP A 111 9.36 15.57 -21.71
C ASP A 111 9.44 15.48 -23.24
N GLU A 112 8.66 14.57 -23.83
CA GLU A 112 8.60 14.27 -25.28
C GLU A 112 9.92 13.68 -25.85
N VAL A 113 10.92 13.36 -25.01
CA VAL A 113 12.17 12.69 -25.40
C VAL A 113 12.11 11.22 -25.02
N LEU A 114 12.35 10.34 -25.99
CA LEU A 114 12.44 8.91 -25.75
C LEU A 114 13.80 8.57 -25.13
N ILE A 115 13.78 8.07 -23.89
CA ILE A 115 14.98 7.59 -23.19
C ILE A 115 15.02 6.07 -23.32
N GLU A 116 16.06 5.55 -23.94
CA GLU A 116 16.28 4.12 -24.16
C GLU A 116 17.54 3.63 -23.42
N GLY A 117 17.57 2.31 -23.20
CA GLY A 117 18.66 1.63 -22.52
C GLY A 117 18.48 1.57 -21.01
N VAL A 118 18.62 0.37 -20.44
CA VAL A 118 18.26 0.06 -19.03
C VAL A 118 18.95 1.00 -18.03
N ASN A 119 20.21 1.34 -18.23
CA ASN A 119 20.94 2.22 -17.32
C ASN A 119 20.45 3.67 -17.43
N ASN A 120 20.26 4.20 -18.64
CA ASN A 120 19.73 5.55 -18.83
C ASN A 120 18.30 5.69 -18.29
N VAL A 121 17.47 4.69 -18.54
CA VAL A 121 16.11 4.61 -17.99
C VAL A 121 16.15 4.62 -16.46
N ARG A 122 17.01 3.77 -15.85
CA ARG A 122 17.10 3.64 -14.39
C ARG A 122 17.66 4.91 -13.74
N ASP A 123 18.82 5.37 -14.18
CA ASP A 123 19.60 6.36 -13.45
C ASP A 123 19.21 7.79 -13.82
N ASN A 124 18.79 8.04 -15.06
CA ASN A 124 18.40 9.38 -15.51
C ASN A 124 16.88 9.60 -15.45
N ALA A 125 16.06 8.72 -16.05
CA ALA A 125 14.63 8.93 -16.11
C ALA A 125 13.95 8.64 -14.77
N VAL A 126 14.10 7.41 -14.27
CA VAL A 126 13.37 6.94 -13.09
C VAL A 126 13.88 7.58 -11.81
N PHE A 127 15.20 7.58 -11.60
CA PHE A 127 15.79 8.20 -10.41
C PHE A 127 15.47 9.70 -10.32
N SER A 128 15.69 10.46 -11.39
CA SER A 128 15.42 11.89 -11.41
C SER A 128 13.94 12.20 -11.16
N HIS A 129 13.04 11.46 -11.83
CA HIS A 129 11.59 11.64 -11.64
C HIS A 129 11.17 11.44 -10.18
N PHE A 130 11.53 10.30 -9.59
CA PHE A 130 11.05 9.97 -8.24
C PHE A 130 11.78 10.76 -7.15
N SER A 131 13.08 11.01 -7.27
CA SER A 131 13.81 11.85 -6.32
C SER A 131 13.27 13.28 -6.28
N THR A 132 12.93 13.85 -7.46
CA THR A 132 12.26 15.17 -7.54
C THR A 132 10.83 15.12 -7.03
N HIS A 133 10.08 14.07 -7.38
CA HIS A 133 8.68 13.93 -6.97
C HIS A 133 8.51 13.87 -5.45
N PHE A 134 9.37 13.13 -4.75
CA PHE A 134 9.31 12.99 -3.28
C PHE A 134 10.08 14.06 -2.52
N LYS A 135 10.65 15.05 -3.20
CA LYS A 135 11.31 16.20 -2.56
C LYS A 135 10.27 17.12 -1.93
N ALA A 136 10.59 17.69 -0.77
CA ALA A 136 9.74 18.69 -0.13
C ALA A 136 9.46 19.86 -1.07
N LEU A 137 8.24 20.39 -1.00
CA LEU A 137 7.90 21.61 -1.71
C LEU A 137 8.31 22.81 -0.86
N ASP A 138 9.10 23.71 -1.44
CA ASP A 138 9.51 24.99 -0.82
C ASP A 138 8.35 26.01 -0.89
N VAL A 139 7.18 25.62 -0.43
CA VAL A 139 5.96 26.47 -0.43
C VAL A 139 5.51 26.65 1.01
N MET A 140 5.30 27.91 1.41
CA MET A 140 4.68 28.22 2.70
C MET A 140 3.25 27.67 2.69
N CYS A 141 2.98 26.68 3.56
CA CYS A 141 1.63 26.14 3.72
C CYS A 141 0.76 27.17 4.43
N PRO A 142 -0.47 27.45 3.94
CA PRO A 142 -1.45 28.23 4.68
C PRO A 142 -1.70 27.65 6.09
N SER A 143 -1.95 28.51 7.06
CA SER A 143 -2.28 28.08 8.42
C SER A 143 -3.65 27.37 8.44
N ILE A 144 -3.75 26.34 9.28
CA ILE A 144 -5.02 25.64 9.57
C ILE A 144 -5.53 25.95 10.99
N GLU A 145 -5.04 27.05 11.59
CA GLU A 145 -5.32 27.38 13.00
C GLU A 145 -6.81 27.61 13.24
N ASP A 146 -7.51 28.22 12.31
CA ASP A 146 -8.94 28.53 12.41
C ASP A 146 -9.86 27.34 12.12
N LEU A 147 -9.30 26.21 11.62
CA LEU A 147 -10.09 25.03 11.32
C LEU A 147 -10.33 24.17 12.57
N GLN A 148 -11.58 23.76 12.75
CA GLN A 148 -12.02 22.95 13.89
C GLN A 148 -12.05 21.46 13.54
N PHE A 149 -11.06 20.72 14.01
CA PHE A 149 -10.98 19.27 13.83
C PHE A 149 -11.65 18.51 14.99
N PRO A 150 -12.28 17.35 14.72
CA PRO A 150 -12.70 16.44 15.78
C PRO A 150 -11.48 16.00 16.60
N SER A 151 -11.59 15.94 17.92
CA SER A 151 -10.44 15.64 18.79
C SER A 151 -10.56 14.32 19.55
N LEU A 152 -9.42 13.69 19.79
CA LEU A 152 -9.33 12.49 20.61
C LEU A 152 -9.56 12.83 22.09
N SER A 153 -10.38 12.00 22.75
CA SER A 153 -10.42 12.06 24.20
C SER A 153 -9.07 11.66 24.81
N TYR A 154 -8.73 12.22 25.98
CA TYR A 154 -7.51 11.90 26.71
C TYR A 154 -7.29 10.40 26.88
N ARG A 155 -8.35 9.64 27.23
CA ARG A 155 -8.29 8.18 27.41
C ARG A 155 -7.90 7.45 26.12
N LYS A 156 -8.45 7.85 24.99
CA LYS A 156 -8.11 7.26 23.67
C LYS A 156 -6.68 7.60 23.27
N GLY A 157 -6.26 8.85 23.47
CA GLY A 157 -4.88 9.29 23.23
C GLY A 157 -3.88 8.52 24.08
N ALA A 158 -4.10 8.40 25.39
CA ALA A 158 -3.25 7.63 26.29
C ALA A 158 -3.13 6.15 25.87
N GLY A 159 -4.21 5.58 25.29
CA GLY A 159 -4.22 4.22 24.74
C GLY A 159 -3.21 4.01 23.60
N LEU A 160 -2.99 5.03 22.77
CA LEU A 160 -2.06 4.95 21.63
C LEU A 160 -0.59 4.80 22.05
N VAL A 161 -0.21 5.37 23.19
CA VAL A 161 1.19 5.46 23.63
C VAL A 161 1.54 4.48 24.75
N LYS A 162 0.68 3.54 25.06
CA LYS A 162 0.98 2.47 26.03
C LYS A 162 2.23 1.67 25.61
N PRO A 163 2.97 1.08 26.55
CA PRO A 163 3.99 0.08 26.23
C PRO A 163 3.41 -1.03 25.33
N PHE A 164 4.21 -1.51 24.40
CA PHE A 164 3.82 -2.60 23.51
C PHE A 164 3.93 -3.94 24.23
N SER A 165 2.89 -4.77 24.16
CA SER A 165 2.93 -6.13 24.71
C SER A 165 3.39 -7.15 23.66
N LEU A 166 3.86 -8.31 24.14
CA LEU A 166 4.26 -9.41 23.26
C LEU A 166 3.07 -9.93 22.45
N GLU A 167 1.90 -10.01 23.07
CA GLU A 167 0.65 -10.48 22.44
C GLU A 167 0.23 -9.54 21.32
N GLU A 168 0.33 -8.23 21.53
CA GLU A 168 0.02 -7.20 20.51
C GLU A 168 0.95 -7.31 19.32
N VAL A 169 2.26 -7.45 19.56
CA VAL A 169 3.26 -7.58 18.50
C VAL A 169 3.10 -8.92 17.76
N LYS A 170 2.88 -10.02 18.48
CA LYS A 170 2.60 -11.33 17.90
C LYS A 170 1.35 -11.29 17.03
N ALA A 171 0.26 -10.73 17.51
CA ALA A 171 -0.98 -10.59 16.76
C ALA A 171 -0.77 -9.78 15.47
N ALA A 172 0.01 -8.69 15.51
CA ALA A 172 0.35 -7.90 14.34
C ALA A 172 1.16 -8.70 13.29
N VAL A 173 2.10 -9.54 13.73
CA VAL A 173 2.86 -10.44 12.85
C VAL A 173 1.95 -11.50 12.22
N TRP A 174 1.06 -12.13 13.01
CA TRP A 174 0.16 -13.19 12.54
C TRP A 174 -0.92 -12.67 11.57
N ASP A 175 -1.35 -11.44 11.71
CA ASP A 175 -2.32 -10.78 10.81
C ASP A 175 -1.71 -10.39 9.44
N CYS A 176 -0.41 -10.53 9.26
CA CYS A 176 0.26 -10.30 8.00
C CYS A 176 0.35 -11.58 7.16
N ASP A 177 0.16 -11.44 5.85
CA ASP A 177 0.27 -12.55 4.90
C ASP A 177 1.71 -13.05 4.78
N ASN A 178 1.90 -14.38 4.85
CA ASN A 178 3.20 -15.05 4.81
C ASN A 178 3.98 -14.79 3.52
N PHE A 179 3.27 -14.64 2.39
CA PHE A 179 3.84 -14.59 1.04
C PHE A 179 3.91 -13.20 0.43
N LYS A 180 3.56 -12.14 1.19
CA LYS A 180 3.78 -10.77 0.71
C LYS A 180 5.26 -10.52 0.46
N CYS A 181 5.53 -9.74 -0.59
CA CYS A 181 6.89 -9.38 -0.98
C CYS A 181 7.67 -8.81 0.19
N SER A 182 8.89 -9.32 0.37
CA SER A 182 9.87 -8.76 1.29
C SER A 182 10.36 -7.39 0.80
N GLY A 183 10.84 -6.57 1.73
CA GLY A 183 11.54 -5.34 1.43
C GLY A 183 13.05 -5.54 1.23
N PRO A 184 13.87 -4.50 1.46
CA PRO A 184 15.33 -4.57 1.30
C PRO A 184 16.03 -5.61 2.16
N ASP A 185 15.44 -5.97 3.30
CA ASP A 185 15.94 -7.02 4.19
C ASP A 185 15.79 -8.44 3.61
N GLY A 186 14.89 -8.64 2.64
CA GLY A 186 14.63 -9.93 2.02
C GLY A 186 13.87 -10.93 2.89
N ILE A 187 13.34 -10.48 4.05
CA ILE A 187 12.66 -11.34 5.04
C ILE A 187 11.14 -11.27 4.83
N THR A 188 10.49 -12.41 4.75
CA THR A 188 9.03 -12.54 4.65
C THR A 188 8.39 -12.76 6.03
N PHE A 189 7.07 -12.54 6.13
CA PHE A 189 6.35 -12.85 7.37
C PHE A 189 6.26 -14.37 7.62
N GLY A 190 6.26 -15.19 6.57
CA GLY A 190 6.36 -16.65 6.71
C GLY A 190 7.62 -17.03 7.51
N PHE A 191 8.79 -16.51 7.10
CA PHE A 191 10.05 -16.74 7.81
C PHE A 191 9.98 -16.29 9.28
N ILE A 192 9.43 -15.11 9.57
CA ILE A 192 9.32 -14.61 10.95
C ILE A 192 8.40 -15.50 11.79
N LYS A 193 7.29 -15.99 11.22
CA LYS A 193 6.36 -16.88 11.92
C LYS A 193 6.96 -18.25 12.21
N ASP A 194 7.64 -18.84 11.22
CA ASP A 194 8.28 -20.15 11.35
C ASP A 194 9.40 -20.13 12.41
N PHE A 195 10.13 -19.03 12.51
CA PHE A 195 11.23 -18.85 13.47
C PHE A 195 10.87 -17.93 14.65
N TRP A 196 9.57 -17.79 14.96
CA TRP A 196 9.09 -16.85 15.99
C TRP A 196 9.76 -17.06 17.35
N GLU A 197 9.86 -18.30 17.81
CA GLU A 197 10.42 -18.60 19.13
C GLU A 197 11.89 -18.16 19.28
N ILE A 198 12.62 -18.07 18.16
CA ILE A 198 14.01 -17.59 18.13
C ILE A 198 14.08 -16.07 17.99
N LEU A 199 13.14 -15.48 17.22
CA LEU A 199 13.19 -14.08 16.84
C LEU A 199 12.41 -13.14 17.77
N ARG A 200 11.45 -13.66 18.54
CA ARG A 200 10.50 -12.87 19.35
C ARG A 200 11.18 -11.86 20.27
N ASP A 201 12.24 -12.26 20.95
CA ASP A 201 12.93 -11.40 21.92
C ASP A 201 13.68 -10.26 21.23
N ASP A 202 14.27 -10.51 20.06
CA ASP A 202 14.92 -9.48 19.26
C ASP A 202 13.89 -8.51 18.62
N VAL A 203 12.74 -9.04 18.18
CA VAL A 203 11.63 -8.21 17.68
C VAL A 203 11.08 -7.34 18.79
N MET A 204 10.83 -7.91 19.98
CA MET A 204 10.36 -7.14 21.13
C MET A 204 11.37 -6.09 21.56
N ARG A 205 12.66 -6.40 21.58
CA ARG A 205 13.71 -5.44 21.89
C ARG A 205 13.67 -4.24 20.92
N PHE A 206 13.56 -4.50 19.62
CA PHE A 206 13.44 -3.44 18.62
C PHE A 206 12.21 -2.54 18.87
N ILE A 207 11.05 -3.14 19.10
CA ILE A 207 9.79 -2.41 19.35
C ILE A 207 9.87 -1.61 20.67
N MET A 208 10.48 -2.18 21.72
CA MET A 208 10.64 -1.49 23.01
C MET A 208 11.67 -0.36 22.95
N GLU A 209 12.75 -0.52 22.19
CA GLU A 209 13.72 0.55 21.92
C GLU A 209 13.06 1.71 21.17
N PHE A 210 12.24 1.40 20.15
CA PHE A 210 11.45 2.41 19.45
C PHE A 210 10.46 3.13 20.39
N HIS A 211 9.74 2.39 21.22
CA HIS A 211 8.82 2.98 22.22
C HIS A 211 9.53 3.96 23.13
N ARG A 212 10.71 3.59 23.63
CA ARG A 212 11.49 4.39 24.58
C ARG A 212 12.14 5.61 23.95
N ASN A 213 12.72 5.44 22.77
CA ASN A 213 13.59 6.45 22.15
C ASN A 213 12.87 7.27 21.08
N GLY A 214 11.78 6.73 20.48
CA GLY A 214 11.07 7.33 19.36
C GLY A 214 11.92 7.46 18.10
N ARG A 215 12.94 6.59 17.93
CA ARG A 215 13.89 6.65 16.81
C ARG A 215 14.11 5.29 16.18
N LEU A 216 14.30 5.28 14.86
CA LEU A 216 14.67 4.10 14.08
C LEU A 216 16.18 4.09 13.81
N THR A 217 16.78 2.92 13.86
CA THR A 217 18.18 2.74 13.45
C THR A 217 18.33 3.04 11.96
N LYS A 218 19.36 3.79 11.59
CA LYS A 218 19.65 4.16 10.20
C LYS A 218 19.63 2.94 9.25
N GLY A 219 18.91 3.09 8.14
CA GLY A 219 18.79 2.07 7.09
C GLY A 219 17.86 0.91 7.43
N ILE A 220 17.06 0.97 8.52
CA ILE A 220 15.93 0.05 8.73
C ILE A 220 14.71 0.51 7.90
N ASN A 221 14.54 1.82 7.76
CA ASN A 221 13.40 2.43 7.09
C ASN A 221 13.63 2.66 5.58
N SER A 222 14.57 1.93 4.99
CA SER A 222 14.74 1.91 3.53
C SER A 222 13.66 1.06 2.88
N THR A 223 13.20 1.45 1.69
CA THR A 223 12.18 0.73 0.93
C THR A 223 12.58 0.57 -0.53
N PHE A 224 12.13 -0.49 -1.15
CA PHE A 224 12.13 -0.57 -2.61
C PHE A 224 10.78 -0.12 -3.15
N ILE A 225 10.78 0.57 -4.27
CA ILE A 225 9.57 0.92 -5.02
C ILE A 225 9.55 0.06 -6.28
N ASP A 226 8.48 -0.73 -6.43
CA ASP A 226 8.20 -1.50 -7.64
C ASP A 226 7.17 -0.77 -8.50
N LEU A 227 7.38 -0.74 -9.81
CA LEU A 227 6.54 0.00 -10.76
C LEU A 227 5.52 -0.95 -11.38
N ILE A 228 4.25 -0.83 -10.99
CA ILE A 228 3.16 -1.66 -11.49
C ILE A 228 2.41 -0.92 -12.60
N PRO A 229 2.35 -1.46 -13.84
CA PRO A 229 1.62 -0.83 -14.93
C PRO A 229 0.13 -0.61 -14.62
N LYS A 230 -0.42 0.56 -14.95
CA LYS A 230 -1.85 0.88 -14.90
C LYS A 230 -2.55 0.59 -16.23
N VAL A 231 -1.78 0.52 -17.31
CA VAL A 231 -2.25 0.34 -18.69
C VAL A 231 -1.47 -0.79 -19.36
N GLU A 232 -1.99 -1.36 -20.44
CA GLU A 232 -1.37 -2.50 -21.11
C GLU A 232 -0.02 -2.17 -21.79
N SER A 233 0.16 -0.94 -22.26
CA SER A 233 1.39 -0.49 -22.93
C SER A 233 1.88 0.82 -22.30
N PRO A 234 2.49 0.78 -21.11
CA PRO A 234 2.94 1.98 -20.40
C PRO A 234 4.14 2.60 -21.12
N GLN A 235 4.07 3.90 -21.41
CA GLN A 235 5.13 4.66 -22.06
C GLN A 235 5.71 5.77 -21.15
N ARG A 236 4.91 6.25 -20.19
CA ARG A 236 5.29 7.34 -19.28
C ARG A 236 5.37 6.83 -17.85
N LEU A 237 6.20 7.43 -17.02
CA LEU A 237 6.29 7.08 -15.58
C LEU A 237 4.96 7.24 -14.83
N ASN A 238 4.09 8.13 -15.29
CA ASN A 238 2.74 8.30 -14.74
C ASN A 238 1.79 7.13 -15.04
N ASP A 239 2.14 6.27 -16.00
CA ASP A 239 1.37 5.06 -16.33
C ASP A 239 1.61 3.92 -15.33
N PHE A 240 2.48 4.13 -14.35
CA PHE A 240 2.79 3.14 -13.31
C PHE A 240 2.28 3.59 -11.93
N ARG A 241 1.97 2.59 -11.09
CA ARG A 241 1.76 2.77 -9.65
C ARG A 241 3.05 2.43 -8.92
N PRO A 242 3.63 3.36 -8.14
CA PRO A 242 4.78 3.06 -7.30
C PRO A 242 4.33 2.30 -6.04
N ILE A 243 4.66 1.02 -5.94
CA ILE A 243 4.32 0.20 -4.77
C ILE A 243 5.55 0.02 -3.90
N SER A 244 5.47 0.45 -2.66
CA SER A 244 6.56 0.39 -1.69
C SER A 244 6.69 -0.99 -1.05
N LEU A 245 7.86 -1.58 -1.17
CA LEU A 245 8.26 -2.84 -0.54
C LEU A 245 9.08 -2.51 0.71
N VAL A 246 8.39 -2.32 1.83
CA VAL A 246 8.99 -1.95 3.12
C VAL A 246 9.65 -3.16 3.77
N GLY A 247 10.74 -2.97 4.52
CA GLY A 247 11.41 -4.02 5.28
C GLY A 247 10.53 -4.62 6.39
N SER A 248 10.78 -5.87 6.77
CA SER A 248 9.96 -6.65 7.71
C SER A 248 9.78 -5.96 9.06
N MET A 249 10.86 -5.41 9.61
CA MET A 249 10.81 -4.74 10.93
C MET A 249 9.95 -3.47 10.92
N CYS A 250 10.07 -2.66 9.87
CA CYS A 250 9.19 -1.49 9.69
C CYS A 250 7.74 -1.89 9.43
N LYS A 251 7.50 -2.99 8.70
CA LYS A 251 6.14 -3.53 8.52
C LYS A 251 5.52 -3.97 9.84
N ILE A 252 6.28 -4.64 10.73
CA ILE A 252 5.78 -5.02 12.06
C ILE A 252 5.41 -3.77 12.85
N LEU A 253 6.31 -2.79 12.93
CA LEU A 253 6.05 -1.53 13.63
C LEU A 253 4.84 -0.81 13.04
N ALA A 254 4.79 -0.63 11.72
CA ALA A 254 3.67 0.00 11.03
C ALA A 254 2.34 -0.71 11.30
N LYS A 255 2.34 -2.06 11.33
CA LYS A 255 1.15 -2.85 11.62
C LYS A 255 0.67 -2.68 13.05
N VAL A 256 1.57 -2.68 14.03
CA VAL A 256 1.25 -2.44 15.45
C VAL A 256 0.67 -1.03 15.62
N LEU A 257 1.30 -0.01 15.05
CA LEU A 257 0.79 1.37 15.08
C LEU A 257 -0.56 1.50 14.37
N ALA A 258 -0.73 0.88 13.20
CA ALA A 258 -1.98 0.85 12.46
C ALA A 258 -3.12 0.18 13.25
N ASN A 259 -2.84 -0.93 13.94
CA ASN A 259 -3.83 -1.62 14.76
C ASN A 259 -4.29 -0.73 15.93
N ARG A 260 -3.38 0.01 16.57
CA ARG A 260 -3.74 1.00 17.62
C ARG A 260 -4.57 2.14 17.05
N LEU A 261 -4.15 2.71 15.91
CA LEU A 261 -4.85 3.81 15.27
C LEU A 261 -6.26 3.41 14.84
N ARG A 262 -6.45 2.19 14.34
CA ARG A 262 -7.76 1.63 13.98
C ARG A 262 -8.77 1.68 15.13
N LEU A 263 -8.34 1.56 16.38
CA LEU A 263 -9.23 1.57 17.55
C LEU A 263 -9.81 2.96 17.84
N VAL A 264 -9.15 4.01 17.41
CA VAL A 264 -9.50 5.40 17.76
C VAL A 264 -9.91 6.25 16.55
N ILE A 265 -9.52 5.86 15.34
CA ILE A 265 -9.67 6.68 14.13
C ILE A 265 -11.12 7.07 13.85
N GLY A 266 -12.08 6.18 14.10
CA GLY A 266 -13.52 6.46 13.93
C GLY A 266 -14.06 7.58 14.83
N SER A 267 -13.28 8.09 15.80
CA SER A 267 -13.69 9.22 16.63
C SER A 267 -13.16 10.58 16.13
N VAL A 268 -12.29 10.58 15.14
CA VAL A 268 -11.69 11.79 14.57
C VAL A 268 -11.92 11.90 13.06
N ILE A 269 -12.55 10.91 12.45
CA ILE A 269 -12.91 10.89 11.03
C ILE A 269 -14.43 11.01 10.91
N SER A 270 -14.88 11.96 10.11
CA SER A 270 -16.30 12.25 9.83
C SER A 270 -17.03 11.06 9.20
N ASP A 271 -18.37 11.10 9.27
CA ASP A 271 -19.22 10.05 8.71
C ASP A 271 -19.24 10.03 7.17
N SER A 272 -18.82 11.11 6.52
CA SER A 272 -18.68 11.19 5.06
C SER A 272 -17.56 10.27 4.52
N GLN A 273 -16.55 9.93 5.34
CA GLN A 273 -15.48 9.00 4.97
C GLN A 273 -15.82 7.57 5.40
N SER A 274 -15.91 6.65 4.43
CA SER A 274 -16.27 5.25 4.70
C SER A 274 -15.11 4.26 4.58
N ALA A 275 -13.95 4.66 4.05
CA ALA A 275 -12.80 3.78 3.89
C ALA A 275 -12.06 3.52 5.23
N PHE A 276 -11.58 2.30 5.43
CA PHE A 276 -10.70 1.86 6.53
C PHE A 276 -11.19 2.14 7.96
N VAL A 277 -12.42 2.63 8.15
CA VAL A 277 -13.05 2.83 9.45
C VAL A 277 -13.91 1.62 9.79
N LYS A 278 -13.74 1.08 11.02
CA LYS A 278 -14.50 -0.10 11.46
C LYS A 278 -16.01 0.17 11.45
N GLY A 279 -16.78 -0.73 10.84
CA GLY A 279 -18.24 -0.65 10.77
C GLY A 279 -18.78 0.21 9.62
N ARG A 280 -17.92 0.81 8.80
CA ARG A 280 -18.31 1.55 7.58
C ARG A 280 -17.94 0.74 6.34
N GLN A 281 -18.77 0.82 5.30
CA GLN A 281 -18.59 0.10 4.03
C GLN A 281 -18.75 1.03 2.84
N ILE A 282 -18.11 0.70 1.72
CA ILE A 282 -18.27 1.45 0.46
C ILE A 282 -19.74 1.49 0.00
N LEU A 283 -20.49 0.42 0.29
CA LEU A 283 -21.91 0.33 -0.06
C LEU A 283 -22.75 1.43 0.63
N ASP A 284 -22.40 1.83 1.83
CA ASP A 284 -23.11 2.91 2.54
C ASP A 284 -23.08 4.21 1.73
N GLY A 285 -21.89 4.58 1.23
CA GLY A 285 -21.73 5.75 0.36
C GLY A 285 -22.45 5.62 -0.98
N ILE A 286 -22.42 4.43 -1.59
CA ILE A 286 -23.12 4.17 -2.86
C ILE A 286 -24.63 4.29 -2.70
N LEU A 287 -25.19 3.78 -1.61
CA LEU A 287 -26.62 3.87 -1.32
C LEU A 287 -27.04 5.33 -1.10
N VAL A 288 -26.27 6.10 -0.33
CA VAL A 288 -26.54 7.53 -0.13
C VAL A 288 -26.48 8.28 -1.47
N ALA A 289 -25.49 8.02 -2.32
CA ALA A 289 -25.39 8.66 -3.64
C ALA A 289 -26.59 8.30 -4.53
N ASN A 290 -27.05 7.05 -4.51
CA ASN A 290 -28.24 6.62 -5.26
C ASN A 290 -29.51 7.31 -4.76
N GLU A 291 -29.73 7.40 -3.43
CA GLU A 291 -30.88 8.08 -2.86
C GLU A 291 -30.88 9.57 -3.22
N VAL A 292 -29.72 10.23 -3.22
CA VAL A 292 -29.58 11.65 -3.67
C VAL A 292 -30.04 11.81 -5.12
N VAL A 293 -29.56 10.94 -6.02
CA VAL A 293 -29.93 10.99 -7.44
C VAL A 293 -31.42 10.69 -7.65
N ASP A 294 -31.95 9.73 -6.93
CA ASP A 294 -33.37 9.36 -7.02
C ASP A 294 -34.27 10.44 -6.45
N ASP A 295 -33.90 11.09 -5.35
CA ASP A 295 -34.63 12.26 -4.82
C ASP A 295 -34.61 13.39 -5.83
N ALA A 296 -33.46 13.70 -6.43
CA ALA A 296 -33.36 14.75 -7.45
C ALA A 296 -34.26 14.46 -8.65
N ARG A 297 -34.30 13.23 -9.14
CA ARG A 297 -35.16 12.81 -10.27
C ARG A 297 -36.64 12.90 -9.92
N ARG A 298 -37.04 12.37 -8.76
CA ARG A 298 -38.44 12.37 -8.30
C ARG A 298 -38.97 13.76 -8.01
N SER A 299 -38.18 14.57 -7.31
CA SER A 299 -38.55 15.92 -6.89
C SER A 299 -38.28 16.99 -7.97
N LYS A 300 -37.64 16.62 -9.08
CA LYS A 300 -37.20 17.55 -10.16
C LYS A 300 -36.27 18.67 -9.64
N LYS A 301 -35.55 18.41 -8.54
CA LYS A 301 -34.53 19.33 -8.03
C LYS A 301 -33.27 19.30 -8.90
N GLU A 302 -32.64 20.44 -9.06
CA GLU A 302 -31.37 20.55 -9.77
C GLU A 302 -30.23 20.09 -8.86
N LEU A 303 -29.43 19.13 -9.33
CA LEU A 303 -28.33 18.51 -8.57
C LEU A 303 -27.03 18.56 -9.37
N LEU A 304 -25.94 18.91 -8.71
CA LEU A 304 -24.57 18.79 -9.20
C LEU A 304 -23.85 17.68 -8.43
N LEU A 305 -23.24 16.75 -9.17
CA LEU A 305 -22.30 15.76 -8.64
C LEU A 305 -20.93 16.03 -9.23
N PHE A 306 -19.93 16.27 -8.39
CA PHE A 306 -18.57 16.42 -8.84
C PHE A 306 -17.69 15.30 -8.27
N LYS A 307 -17.32 14.34 -9.12
CA LYS A 307 -16.35 13.30 -8.78
C LYS A 307 -14.95 13.89 -8.89
N VAL A 308 -14.25 13.98 -7.76
CA VAL A 308 -12.89 14.47 -7.66
C VAL A 308 -11.91 13.29 -7.75
N ASP A 309 -10.92 13.40 -8.62
CA ASP A 309 -9.76 12.53 -8.69
C ASP A 309 -8.51 13.30 -8.25
N PHE A 310 -7.74 12.79 -7.29
CA PHE A 310 -6.51 13.44 -6.84
C PHE A 310 -5.28 12.85 -7.53
N GLU A 311 -4.35 13.73 -7.98
CA GLU A 311 -3.10 13.30 -8.60
C GLU A 311 -2.18 12.66 -7.56
N LYS A 312 -1.85 11.36 -7.73
CA LYS A 312 -0.88 10.64 -6.88
C LYS A 312 -1.14 10.88 -5.38
N ALA A 313 -2.39 10.73 -4.94
CA ALA A 313 -2.87 11.14 -3.63
C ALA A 313 -1.96 10.76 -2.46
N TYR A 314 -1.54 9.48 -2.37
CA TYR A 314 -0.63 9.02 -1.32
C TYR A 314 0.75 9.69 -1.39
N ASP A 315 1.31 9.86 -2.57
CA ASP A 315 2.69 10.33 -2.76
C ASP A 315 2.83 11.85 -2.56
N SER A 316 1.69 12.58 -2.46
CA SER A 316 1.67 14.05 -2.49
C SER A 316 1.48 14.72 -1.13
N ILE A 317 1.12 13.96 -0.09
CA ILE A 317 0.78 14.52 1.23
C ILE A 317 1.95 15.30 1.84
N ASN A 318 1.66 16.53 2.26
CA ASN A 318 2.59 17.37 3.01
C ASN A 318 2.70 16.88 4.46
N TRP A 319 3.91 16.60 4.94
CA TRP A 319 4.12 16.08 6.30
C TRP A 319 3.90 17.12 7.39
N CYS A 320 4.21 18.40 7.11
CA CYS A 320 3.92 19.51 8.03
C CYS A 320 2.42 19.63 8.27
N TYR A 321 1.64 19.58 7.20
CA TYR A 321 0.18 19.58 7.29
C TYR A 321 -0.34 18.38 8.09
N LEU A 322 0.13 17.17 7.81
CA LEU A 322 -0.28 15.98 8.55
C LEU A 322 0.04 16.08 10.06
N ASP A 323 1.20 16.61 10.41
CA ASP A 323 1.60 16.85 11.80
C ASP A 323 0.68 17.86 12.49
N ASN A 324 0.37 18.98 11.82
CA ASN A 324 -0.58 19.99 12.28
C ASN A 324 -2.00 19.41 12.48
N VAL A 325 -2.46 18.59 11.55
CA VAL A 325 -3.77 17.90 11.67
C VAL A 325 -3.78 16.99 12.90
N MET A 326 -2.74 16.17 13.11
CA MET A 326 -2.65 15.32 14.30
C MET A 326 -2.61 16.14 15.58
N CYS A 327 -1.91 17.27 15.58
CA CYS A 327 -1.87 18.20 16.72
C CYS A 327 -3.29 18.74 17.03
N LYS A 328 -4.00 19.25 16.03
CA LYS A 328 -5.38 19.76 16.14
C LYS A 328 -6.37 18.69 16.59
N MET A 329 -6.17 17.44 16.15
CA MET A 329 -6.98 16.30 16.59
C MET A 329 -6.60 15.79 18.00
N GLY A 330 -5.65 16.42 18.70
CA GLY A 330 -5.28 16.06 20.07
C GLY A 330 -4.53 14.74 20.21
N PHE A 331 -3.80 14.31 19.17
CA PHE A 331 -2.92 13.15 19.29
C PHE A 331 -1.77 13.44 20.27
N PRO A 332 -1.37 12.47 21.13
CA PRO A 332 -0.25 12.65 22.06
C PRO A 332 1.04 13.04 21.35
N ILE A 333 1.84 13.93 21.95
CA ILE A 333 3.13 14.36 21.38
C ILE A 333 4.05 13.18 21.09
N LEU A 334 4.05 12.15 21.96
CA LEU A 334 4.86 10.95 21.74
C LEU A 334 4.41 10.18 20.49
N TRP A 335 3.09 10.10 20.24
CA TRP A 335 2.54 9.50 19.03
C TRP A 335 2.97 10.27 17.78
N GLN A 336 2.84 11.59 17.78
CA GLN A 336 3.27 12.46 16.67
C GLN A 336 4.77 12.27 16.38
N LYS A 337 5.61 12.18 17.40
CA LYS A 337 7.05 11.86 17.23
C LYS A 337 7.28 10.52 16.56
N TRP A 338 6.53 9.47 16.94
CA TRP A 338 6.64 8.16 16.31
C TRP A 338 6.25 8.18 14.84
N ILE A 339 5.14 8.83 14.51
CA ILE A 339 4.70 8.97 13.11
C ILE A 339 5.74 9.75 12.31
N LYS A 340 6.22 10.88 12.83
CA LYS A 340 7.26 11.69 12.19
C LYS A 340 8.54 10.90 11.93
N GLU A 341 8.95 10.05 12.85
CA GLU A 341 10.10 9.17 12.67
C GLU A 341 9.82 8.12 11.58
N CYS A 342 8.64 7.48 11.57
CA CYS A 342 8.28 6.47 10.59
C CYS A 342 8.22 6.99 9.15
N ILE A 343 7.77 8.24 8.94
CA ILE A 343 7.71 8.84 7.60
C ILE A 343 9.01 9.59 7.25
N GLY A 344 9.56 10.39 8.19
CA GLY A 344 10.64 11.34 7.93
C GLY A 344 12.03 10.73 7.81
N THR A 345 12.25 9.49 8.25
CA THR A 345 13.51 8.76 8.06
C THR A 345 13.49 7.79 6.90
N ALA A 346 12.38 7.79 6.14
CA ALA A 346 12.20 6.88 5.04
C ALA A 346 13.08 7.24 3.84
N SER A 347 13.67 6.22 3.22
CA SER A 347 14.42 6.33 1.97
C SER A 347 13.92 5.29 0.97
N ALA A 348 14.10 5.56 -0.31
CA ALA A 348 13.63 4.70 -1.37
C ALA A 348 14.66 4.47 -2.46
N SER A 349 14.58 3.31 -3.11
CA SER A 349 15.23 2.99 -4.39
C SER A 349 14.19 2.35 -5.29
N VAL A 350 14.11 2.76 -6.55
CA VAL A 350 13.11 2.25 -7.50
C VAL A 350 13.67 1.08 -8.28
N PHE A 351 12.93 -0.01 -8.40
CA PHE A 351 13.31 -1.14 -9.25
C PHE A 351 13.01 -0.85 -10.72
N VAL A 352 14.03 -1.06 -11.54
CA VAL A 352 13.91 -1.09 -13.00
C VAL A 352 14.50 -2.41 -13.48
N ASN A 353 13.66 -3.28 -14.02
CA ASN A 353 14.05 -4.62 -14.49
C ASN A 353 14.84 -5.43 -13.44
N GLY A 354 14.45 -5.35 -12.16
CA GLY A 354 15.08 -6.06 -11.07
C GLY A 354 16.37 -5.43 -10.50
N SER A 355 16.81 -4.28 -11.03
CA SER A 355 17.95 -3.51 -10.51
C SER A 355 17.47 -2.23 -9.84
N PRO A 356 17.89 -1.92 -8.60
CA PRO A 356 17.49 -0.70 -7.91
C PRO A 356 18.24 0.52 -8.46
N THR A 357 17.60 1.70 -8.41
CA THR A 357 18.27 3.00 -8.56
C THR A 357 19.16 3.30 -7.36
N ALA A 358 19.91 4.39 -7.41
CA ALA A 358 20.48 4.99 -6.21
C ALA A 358 19.37 5.30 -5.19
N GLU A 359 19.74 5.24 -3.90
CA GLU A 359 18.82 5.54 -2.79
C GLU A 359 18.63 7.05 -2.64
N PHE A 360 17.39 7.50 -2.41
CA PHE A 360 17.04 8.89 -2.14
C PHE A 360 16.11 9.00 -0.92
N PRO A 361 16.16 10.13 -0.17
CA PRO A 361 15.24 10.36 0.94
C PRO A 361 13.84 10.64 0.43
N LEU A 362 12.83 10.24 1.19
CA LEU A 362 11.47 10.73 1.04
C LEU A 362 11.32 11.98 1.94
N GLU A 363 10.75 13.05 1.40
CA GLU A 363 10.55 14.31 2.12
C GLU A 363 9.07 14.73 2.15
N ARG A 364 8.21 14.02 1.43
CA ARG A 364 6.74 14.14 1.43
C ARG A 364 6.10 12.83 1.02
N GLY A 365 4.78 12.77 1.13
CA GLY A 365 3.97 11.64 0.72
C GLY A 365 3.98 10.49 1.73
N LEU A 366 3.08 9.54 1.50
CA LEU A 366 2.94 8.30 2.26
C LEU A 366 3.22 7.11 1.35
N ARG A 367 3.96 6.14 1.85
CA ARG A 367 4.34 4.96 1.06
C ARG A 367 3.12 4.13 0.68
N GLN A 368 2.82 4.03 -0.62
CA GLN A 368 1.76 3.18 -1.12
C GLN A 368 2.14 1.69 -0.92
N GLY A 369 1.37 0.97 -0.10
CA GLY A 369 1.67 -0.42 0.32
C GLY A 369 2.22 -0.55 1.75
N ASP A 370 2.52 0.53 2.45
CA ASP A 370 2.79 0.53 3.89
C ASP A 370 1.48 0.38 4.67
N LEU A 371 1.50 -0.43 5.74
CA LEU A 371 0.30 -0.79 6.51
C LEU A 371 -0.27 0.37 7.34
N LEU A 372 0.54 1.38 7.64
CA LEU A 372 0.13 2.58 8.39
C LEU A 372 -0.41 3.68 7.47
N SER A 373 0.08 3.74 6.23
CA SER A 373 -0.23 4.81 5.27
C SER A 373 -1.72 5.03 5.02
N PRO A 374 -2.60 4.01 4.89
CA PRO A 374 -4.03 4.23 4.70
C PRO A 374 -4.67 5.05 5.83
N PHE A 375 -4.29 4.79 7.07
CA PHE A 375 -4.84 5.51 8.23
C PHE A 375 -4.31 6.95 8.32
N LEU A 376 -3.02 7.17 8.00
CA LEU A 376 -2.44 8.52 7.94
C LEU A 376 -3.07 9.33 6.81
N PHE A 377 -3.40 8.67 5.69
CA PHE A 377 -4.13 9.29 4.60
C PHE A 377 -5.52 9.79 5.04
N LEU A 378 -6.27 8.98 5.81
CA LEU A 378 -7.57 9.40 6.33
C LEU A 378 -7.46 10.65 7.22
N LEU A 379 -6.43 10.72 8.07
CA LEU A 379 -6.18 11.92 8.90
C LEU A 379 -5.94 13.15 8.02
N ALA A 380 -5.14 13.01 6.95
CA ALA A 380 -4.92 14.10 6.01
C ALA A 380 -6.19 14.47 5.23
N ALA A 381 -6.95 13.48 4.76
CA ALA A 381 -8.19 13.69 4.01
C ALA A 381 -9.29 14.35 4.84
N GLU A 382 -9.28 14.20 6.18
CA GLU A 382 -10.26 14.82 7.07
C GLU A 382 -10.25 16.34 6.99
N GLY A 383 -9.13 16.96 6.63
CA GLY A 383 -9.08 18.41 6.38
C GLY A 383 -9.99 18.87 5.26
N PHE A 384 -10.22 18.05 4.24
CA PHE A 384 -11.22 18.37 3.21
C PHE A 384 -12.64 18.41 3.80
N ASN A 385 -12.99 17.43 4.64
CA ASN A 385 -14.27 17.41 5.32
C ASN A 385 -14.46 18.65 6.22
N VAL A 386 -13.41 19.03 6.96
CA VAL A 386 -13.44 20.22 7.84
C VAL A 386 -13.64 21.50 7.01
N LEU A 387 -12.99 21.62 5.85
CA LEU A 387 -13.20 22.75 4.93
C LEU A 387 -14.61 22.76 4.35
N MET A 388 -15.13 21.61 3.91
CA MET A 388 -16.51 21.52 3.40
C MET A 388 -17.52 21.92 4.47
N LYS A 389 -17.34 21.43 5.69
CA LYS A 389 -18.18 21.84 6.83
C LYS A 389 -18.09 23.33 7.11
N PHE A 390 -16.89 23.91 7.08
CA PHE A 390 -16.69 25.34 7.28
C PHE A 390 -17.47 26.17 6.27
N VAL A 391 -17.40 25.84 4.98
CA VAL A 391 -18.14 26.59 3.96
C VAL A 391 -19.66 26.38 4.04
N SER A 392 -20.12 25.20 4.45
CA SER A 392 -21.53 24.90 4.69
C SER A 392 -22.09 25.69 5.91
N ASP A 393 -21.37 25.66 7.04
CA ASP A 393 -21.75 26.34 8.29
C ASP A 393 -21.79 27.89 8.10
N ASN A 394 -20.96 28.43 7.20
CA ASN A 394 -20.93 29.86 6.85
C ASN A 394 -21.82 30.24 5.67
N LEU A 395 -22.68 29.34 5.21
CA LEU A 395 -23.65 29.58 4.10
C LEU A 395 -22.96 29.94 2.76
N LEU A 396 -21.68 29.61 2.60
CA LEU A 396 -20.95 29.80 1.35
C LEU A 396 -21.17 28.63 0.38
N PHE A 397 -21.60 27.48 0.91
CA PHE A 397 -21.96 26.30 0.16
C PHE A 397 -23.34 25.79 0.58
N HIS A 398 -24.19 25.49 -0.40
CA HIS A 398 -25.54 24.98 -0.17
C HIS A 398 -25.56 23.48 -0.41
N ASP A 399 -25.60 22.74 0.70
CA ASP A 399 -25.67 21.29 0.71
C ASP A 399 -26.95 20.79 0.05
N TYR A 400 -26.90 19.60 -0.53
CA TYR A 400 -28.11 18.97 -1.06
C TYR A 400 -28.94 18.35 0.08
N LYS A 401 -30.24 18.59 0.05
CA LYS A 401 -31.20 18.10 1.04
C LYS A 401 -32.08 17.01 0.46
N VAL A 402 -31.91 15.79 0.96
CA VAL A 402 -32.71 14.60 0.58
C VAL A 402 -33.94 14.50 1.47
N GLY A 403 -35.09 14.28 0.86
CA GLY A 403 -36.38 14.14 1.56
C GLY A 403 -37.05 15.44 1.90
N THR A 404 -38.35 15.38 2.31
CA THR A 404 -39.20 16.52 2.53
C THR A 404 -39.62 16.72 3.98
N VAL A 405 -39.80 15.65 4.76
CA VAL A 405 -40.32 15.72 6.15
C VAL A 405 -39.21 15.99 7.16
N VAL A 406 -38.13 15.21 7.08
CA VAL A 406 -36.89 15.40 7.85
C VAL A 406 -35.73 15.29 6.85
N PRO A 407 -35.32 16.41 6.27
CA PRO A 407 -34.30 16.37 5.23
C PRO A 407 -32.92 15.94 5.80
N THR A 408 -32.31 14.96 5.16
CA THR A 408 -30.93 14.61 5.41
C THR A 408 -30.03 15.49 4.54
N VAL A 409 -29.05 16.12 5.14
CA VAL A 409 -28.10 17.02 4.49
C VAL A 409 -26.89 16.23 4.03
N VAL A 410 -26.53 16.34 2.75
CA VAL A 410 -25.36 15.68 2.18
C VAL A 410 -24.55 16.68 1.37
N SER A 411 -23.30 16.92 1.78
CA SER A 411 -22.36 17.81 1.08
C SER A 411 -21.37 17.03 0.21
N HIS A 412 -20.87 15.91 0.73
CA HIS A 412 -19.91 15.07 0.04
C HIS A 412 -19.83 13.67 0.65
N LEU A 413 -19.27 12.75 -0.12
CA LEU A 413 -18.96 11.36 0.28
C LEU A 413 -17.53 11.07 -0.07
N GLN A 414 -16.82 10.31 0.79
CA GLN A 414 -15.44 9.91 0.58
C GLN A 414 -15.23 8.40 0.77
N PHE A 415 -14.40 7.83 -0.07
CA PHE A 415 -13.83 6.48 0.11
C PHE A 415 -12.34 6.54 -0.16
N ALA A 416 -11.54 6.71 0.88
CA ALA A 416 -10.12 7.07 0.81
C ALA A 416 -9.91 8.35 -0.02
N ASP A 417 -9.23 8.26 -1.16
CA ASP A 417 -8.98 9.35 -2.10
C ASP A 417 -10.16 9.63 -3.07
N ASP A 418 -11.03 8.66 -3.31
CA ASP A 418 -12.24 8.88 -4.10
C ASP A 418 -13.20 9.81 -3.34
N THR A 419 -13.49 10.97 -3.92
CA THR A 419 -14.34 11.99 -3.32
C THR A 419 -15.47 12.39 -4.29
N LEU A 420 -16.70 12.40 -3.79
CA LEU A 420 -17.90 12.85 -4.52
C LEU A 420 -18.50 14.04 -3.79
N ILE A 421 -18.43 15.23 -4.38
CA ILE A 421 -19.09 16.44 -3.86
C ILE A 421 -20.52 16.49 -4.42
N ILE A 422 -21.47 16.82 -3.56
CA ILE A 422 -22.91 16.82 -3.83
C ILE A 422 -23.46 18.19 -3.48
N ALA A 423 -24.08 18.87 -4.44
CA ALA A 423 -24.49 20.25 -4.26
C ALA A 423 -25.77 20.57 -5.02
N GLU A 424 -26.49 21.57 -4.54
CA GLU A 424 -27.51 22.25 -5.37
C GLU A 424 -26.83 23.01 -6.51
N LYS A 425 -27.48 23.08 -7.67
CA LYS A 425 -26.98 23.81 -8.83
C LYS A 425 -27.01 25.30 -8.59
N THR A 426 -25.92 25.89 -8.18
CA THR A 426 -25.72 27.35 -8.09
C THR A 426 -24.28 27.70 -8.48
N TRP A 427 -24.07 28.88 -9.07
CA TRP A 427 -22.71 29.38 -9.34
C TRP A 427 -21.93 29.65 -8.05
N ALA A 428 -22.61 29.93 -6.93
CA ALA A 428 -21.98 30.04 -5.63
C ALA A 428 -21.37 28.75 -5.20
N ASN A 429 -22.06 27.60 -5.34
CA ASN A 429 -21.54 26.28 -5.03
C ASN A 429 -20.35 25.90 -5.91
N VAL A 430 -20.39 26.20 -7.21
CA VAL A 430 -19.26 25.94 -8.10
C VAL A 430 -18.01 26.69 -7.66
N ARG A 431 -18.16 27.99 -7.31
CA ARG A 431 -17.05 28.80 -6.79
C ARG A 431 -16.52 28.25 -5.47
N ALA A 432 -17.42 27.97 -4.52
CA ALA A 432 -17.03 27.40 -3.22
C ALA A 432 -16.29 26.07 -3.36
N MET A 433 -16.76 25.18 -4.23
CA MET A 433 -16.05 23.92 -4.55
C MET A 433 -14.63 24.17 -5.07
N CYS A 434 -14.47 25.08 -6.04
CA CYS A 434 -13.17 25.41 -6.59
C CYS A 434 -12.23 26.01 -5.53
N ASP A 435 -12.74 26.89 -4.67
CA ASP A 435 -11.94 27.54 -3.64
C ASP A 435 -11.55 26.56 -2.52
N VAL A 436 -12.46 25.68 -2.08
CA VAL A 436 -12.15 24.61 -1.12
C VAL A 436 -11.09 23.66 -1.67
N LEU A 437 -11.22 23.22 -2.92
CA LEU A 437 -10.26 22.29 -3.54
C LEU A 437 -8.88 22.93 -3.70
N LYS A 438 -8.80 24.20 -4.12
CA LYS A 438 -7.53 24.94 -4.21
C LYS A 438 -6.88 25.16 -2.84
N LEU A 439 -7.69 25.52 -1.84
CA LEU A 439 -7.19 25.68 -0.47
C LEU A 439 -6.71 24.33 0.08
N PHE A 440 -7.49 23.28 -0.13
CA PHE A 440 -7.10 21.93 0.29
C PHE A 440 -5.80 21.47 -0.39
N GLU A 441 -5.62 21.73 -1.70
CA GLU A 441 -4.37 21.48 -2.40
C GLU A 441 -3.21 22.26 -1.77
N ALA A 442 -3.41 23.54 -1.48
CA ALA A 442 -2.36 24.40 -0.93
C ALA A 442 -1.89 23.96 0.47
N ILE A 443 -2.81 23.48 1.33
CA ILE A 443 -2.46 23.05 2.69
C ILE A 443 -1.96 21.61 2.73
N SER A 444 -2.60 20.68 1.99
CA SER A 444 -2.36 19.23 2.08
C SER A 444 -1.34 18.69 1.08
N GLY A 445 -1.15 19.41 -0.05
CA GLY A 445 -0.41 18.93 -1.21
C GLY A 445 -1.21 18.02 -2.15
N LEU A 446 -2.50 17.77 -1.85
CA LEU A 446 -3.40 16.90 -2.63
C LEU A 446 -3.99 17.68 -3.81
N LYS A 447 -3.36 17.57 -4.97
CA LYS A 447 -3.75 18.26 -6.18
C LYS A 447 -4.88 17.57 -6.91
N VAL A 448 -5.87 18.32 -7.36
CA VAL A 448 -6.99 17.81 -8.16
C VAL A 448 -6.58 17.56 -9.60
N ASN A 449 -6.89 16.37 -10.09
CA ASN A 449 -6.74 15.98 -11.48
C ASN A 449 -8.02 16.33 -12.27
N PHE A 450 -8.11 17.55 -12.77
CA PHE A 450 -9.29 17.99 -13.51
C PHE A 450 -9.54 17.19 -14.79
N SER A 451 -8.52 16.62 -15.41
CA SER A 451 -8.69 15.82 -16.64
C SER A 451 -9.37 14.47 -16.38
N LYS A 452 -9.31 13.96 -15.14
CA LYS A 452 -9.98 12.72 -14.71
C LYS A 452 -11.21 12.98 -13.84
N SER A 453 -11.33 14.16 -13.27
CA SER A 453 -12.51 14.56 -12.50
C SER A 453 -13.70 14.77 -13.41
N GLN A 454 -14.91 14.52 -12.90
CA GLN A 454 -16.15 14.57 -13.70
C GLN A 454 -17.22 15.36 -12.98
N LEU A 455 -17.79 16.34 -13.66
CA LEU A 455 -18.96 17.07 -13.21
C LEU A 455 -20.21 16.57 -13.95
N VAL A 456 -21.23 16.16 -13.20
CA VAL A 456 -22.51 15.66 -13.74
C VAL A 456 -23.64 16.48 -13.15
N GLY A 457 -24.53 17.00 -14.00
CA GLY A 457 -25.75 17.70 -13.61
C GLY A 457 -27.00 16.81 -13.80
N PHE A 458 -27.90 16.80 -12.82
CA PHE A 458 -29.21 16.17 -12.96
C PHE A 458 -30.27 17.30 -12.96
N ASN A 459 -31.25 17.21 -13.88
CA ASN A 459 -32.25 18.23 -14.12
C ASN A 459 -31.67 19.62 -14.44
N VAL A 460 -30.45 19.66 -14.95
CA VAL A 460 -29.73 20.90 -15.31
C VAL A 460 -29.84 21.11 -16.82
N PRO A 461 -30.23 22.32 -17.28
CA PRO A 461 -30.26 22.63 -18.70
C PRO A 461 -28.90 22.48 -19.37
N ALA A 462 -28.84 21.99 -20.61
CA ALA A 462 -27.62 21.84 -21.37
C ALA A 462 -26.85 23.15 -21.64
N SER A 463 -27.56 24.28 -21.49
CA SER A 463 -27.00 25.63 -21.65
C SER A 463 -26.27 26.15 -20.41
N TRP A 464 -26.28 25.42 -19.31
CA TRP A 464 -25.63 25.83 -18.02
C TRP A 464 -24.19 25.28 -17.89
#